data_c7a2ef1a951e671edd08cf93d467ce4c
#
_entry.id   c7a2ef1a951e671edd08cf93d467ce4c
#
_cell.length_a   1.000
_cell.length_b   1.000
_cell.length_c   1.000
_cell.angle_alpha   90.00
_cell.angle_beta   90.00
_cell.angle_gamma   90.00
#
_symmetry.space_group_name_H-M   'P 1'
#
loop_
_entity.id
_entity.type
_entity.pdbx_description
1 polymer ?
#
loop_
_entity_poly.entity_id
_entity_poly.type
_entity_poly.pdbx_seq_one_letter_code
_entity_poly.pdbx_strand_id
1 'polypeptide(L)'
;MAFRVAVSAFLTLFVVMGIGRFAFTPQVPLLIQADQLTLTSASVVAALNYLGYLCGSFDAMRAQQRVEWRLHLGVWGAVVLTALSACAGGPWLHGIIRFVIGWASGWAMVLVAAWSNEQLHHYGRPGLSAAVFAGPGAGIFISGLLAVILHSLQVSVTLAWGIYAVLAAVLVAAICRNLPRTGALHRAGQVPAPLTLTPNLRRLVLSYSLAGFGYILPATFLSQMAAARFPGSALAQLVWPVFGGAAMLGIVIGIVTRRMGQAHVRLAITLWAQALGVLAAALLPGFGGLLLGALLVGGGFLSVVQLSLLCARELAPQHTRYMAGLLTTGYAIGQLAGPLLSSLSTLFLHHLEPALWVAGASLVWAGLLVWRRVA
;
A
#
# COMPACT_ATOMS: atom_id res chain seq x y z
N MET A 1 14.51 -6.67 -23.16
CA MET A 1 15.01 -6.65 -21.78
C MET A 1 14.18 -5.71 -20.88
N ALA A 2 14.05 -4.41 -21.18
CA ALA A 2 13.30 -3.45 -20.35
C ALA A 2 11.87 -3.89 -20.01
N PHE A 3 11.10 -4.39 -20.97
CA PHE A 3 9.73 -4.87 -20.75
C PHE A 3 9.68 -6.06 -19.75
N ARG A 4 10.64 -7.01 -19.85
CA ARG A 4 10.73 -8.14 -18.91
C ARG A 4 10.99 -7.66 -17.47
N VAL A 5 11.87 -6.67 -17.30
CA VAL A 5 12.14 -6.04 -16.00
C VAL A 5 10.87 -5.38 -15.46
N ALA A 6 10.20 -4.57 -16.27
CA ALA A 6 8.98 -3.87 -15.87
C ALA A 6 7.88 -4.85 -15.46
N VAL A 7 7.63 -5.90 -16.26
CA VAL A 7 6.62 -6.92 -15.95
C VAL A 7 6.97 -7.70 -14.70
N SER A 8 8.24 -8.10 -14.52
CA SER A 8 8.65 -8.86 -13.34
C SER A 8 8.53 -8.00 -12.07
N ALA A 9 8.91 -6.74 -12.13
CA ALA A 9 8.76 -5.81 -11.01
C ALA A 9 7.27 -5.52 -10.71
N PHE A 10 6.44 -5.29 -11.73
CA PHE A 10 5.00 -5.12 -11.61
C PHE A 10 4.36 -6.33 -10.93
N LEU A 11 4.62 -7.55 -11.43
CA LEU A 11 4.05 -8.77 -10.87
C LEU A 11 4.57 -9.07 -9.46
N THR A 12 5.82 -8.71 -9.15
CA THR A 12 6.32 -8.82 -7.77
C THR A 12 5.51 -7.94 -6.82
N LEU A 13 5.27 -6.68 -7.19
CA LEU A 13 4.47 -5.76 -6.37
C LEU A 13 2.99 -6.16 -6.35
N PHE A 14 2.47 -6.70 -7.44
CA PHE A 14 1.13 -7.28 -7.51
C PHE A 14 0.95 -8.38 -6.45
N VAL A 15 1.89 -9.35 -6.41
CA VAL A 15 1.81 -10.48 -5.49
C VAL A 15 2.03 -10.02 -4.04
N VAL A 16 3.14 -9.34 -3.78
CA VAL A 16 3.57 -9.06 -2.41
C VAL A 16 2.67 -8.02 -1.75
N MET A 17 2.31 -6.97 -2.48
CA MET A 17 1.44 -5.90 -1.95
C MET A 17 -0.03 -6.22 -2.18
N GLY A 18 -0.44 -6.52 -3.41
CA GLY A 18 -1.84 -6.73 -3.76
C GLY A 18 -2.44 -7.97 -3.10
N ILE A 19 -1.77 -9.13 -3.22
CA ILE A 19 -2.25 -10.37 -2.60
C ILE A 19 -1.74 -10.48 -1.16
N GLY A 20 -0.44 -10.49 -0.94
CA GLY A 20 0.15 -10.74 0.37
C GLY A 20 -0.37 -9.80 1.44
N ARG A 21 -0.35 -8.51 1.17
CA ARG A 21 -0.68 -7.47 2.14
C ARG A 21 -2.15 -7.08 2.13
N PHE A 22 -2.69 -6.72 0.97
CA PHE A 22 -3.99 -6.07 0.85
C PHE A 22 -5.18 -7.01 0.63
N ALA A 23 -4.99 -8.31 0.28
CA ALA A 23 -6.09 -9.26 0.23
C ALA A 23 -6.73 -9.51 1.61
N PHE A 24 -6.08 -9.10 2.70
CA PHE A 24 -6.66 -9.15 4.05
C PHE A 24 -7.92 -8.28 4.15
N THR A 25 -7.94 -7.09 3.54
CA THR A 25 -9.06 -6.14 3.62
C THR A 25 -10.42 -6.77 3.22
N PRO A 26 -10.59 -7.41 2.06
CA PRO A 26 -11.85 -8.03 1.70
C PRO A 26 -12.15 -9.30 2.50
N GLN A 27 -11.16 -9.88 3.19
CA GLN A 27 -11.35 -11.04 4.07
C GLN A 27 -11.79 -10.65 5.49
N VAL A 28 -11.59 -9.40 5.93
CA VAL A 28 -11.97 -8.96 7.29
C VAL A 28 -13.45 -9.24 7.61
N PRO A 29 -14.44 -8.91 6.76
CA PRO A 29 -15.83 -9.23 7.04
C PRO A 29 -16.08 -10.72 7.24
N LEU A 30 -15.45 -11.56 6.42
CA LEU A 30 -15.58 -13.02 6.48
C LEU A 30 -14.93 -13.62 7.73
N LEU A 31 -13.76 -13.06 8.12
CA LEU A 31 -13.07 -13.46 9.36
C LEU A 31 -13.87 -13.08 10.61
N ILE A 32 -14.58 -11.94 10.58
CA ILE A 32 -15.49 -11.54 11.67
C ILE A 32 -16.72 -12.44 11.70
N GLN A 33 -17.32 -12.76 10.54
CA GLN A 33 -18.47 -13.66 10.46
C GLN A 33 -18.13 -15.09 10.89
N ALA A 34 -16.87 -15.52 10.71
CA ALA A 34 -16.37 -16.83 11.14
C ALA A 34 -15.86 -16.84 12.60
N ASP A 35 -16.13 -15.79 13.39
CA ASP A 35 -15.69 -15.60 14.77
C ASP A 35 -14.18 -15.74 15.00
N GLN A 36 -13.37 -15.57 13.94
CA GLN A 36 -11.92 -15.59 14.04
C GLN A 36 -11.35 -14.25 14.52
N LEU A 37 -12.00 -13.14 14.18
CA LEU A 37 -11.62 -11.77 14.54
C LEU A 37 -12.84 -10.98 15.02
N THR A 38 -12.58 -9.99 15.88
CA THR A 38 -13.48 -8.86 16.13
C THR A 38 -13.00 -7.64 15.34
N LEU A 39 -13.80 -6.59 15.25
CA LEU A 39 -13.37 -5.34 14.60
C LEU A 39 -12.12 -4.75 15.26
N THR A 40 -12.06 -4.79 16.59
CA THR A 40 -10.91 -4.32 17.36
C THR A 40 -9.67 -5.18 17.10
N SER A 41 -9.79 -6.50 17.14
CA SER A 41 -8.65 -7.39 16.88
C SER A 41 -8.19 -7.33 15.41
N ALA A 42 -9.10 -7.13 14.46
CA ALA A 42 -8.75 -6.89 13.05
C ALA A 42 -7.93 -5.61 12.88
N SER A 43 -8.24 -4.56 13.65
CA SER A 43 -7.44 -3.32 13.68
C SER A 43 -6.03 -3.56 14.20
N VAL A 44 -5.88 -4.34 15.27
CA VAL A 44 -4.56 -4.72 15.83
C VAL A 44 -3.77 -5.58 14.85
N VAL A 45 -4.41 -6.55 14.22
CA VAL A 45 -3.80 -7.42 13.19
C VAL A 45 -3.33 -6.59 11.99
N ALA A 46 -4.10 -5.60 11.57
CA ALA A 46 -3.69 -4.66 10.53
C ALA A 46 -2.50 -3.79 10.99
N ALA A 47 -2.51 -3.29 12.24
CA ALA A 47 -1.40 -2.53 12.79
C ALA A 47 -0.10 -3.34 12.82
N LEU A 48 -0.16 -4.63 13.19
CA LEU A 48 0.98 -5.54 13.14
C LEU A 48 1.55 -5.71 11.73
N ASN A 49 0.69 -5.77 10.70
CA ASN A 49 1.15 -5.78 9.32
C ASN A 49 1.92 -4.50 8.95
N TYR A 50 1.45 -3.35 9.38
CA TYR A 50 2.13 -2.07 9.10
C TYR A 50 3.41 -1.91 9.91
N LEU A 51 3.45 -2.41 11.13
CA LEU A 51 4.68 -2.48 11.93
C LEU A 51 5.72 -3.38 11.24
N GLY A 52 5.31 -4.56 10.78
CA GLY A 52 6.17 -5.44 9.97
C GLY A 52 6.71 -4.72 8.73
N TYR A 53 5.84 -4.02 8.00
CA TYR A 53 6.23 -3.25 6.82
C TYR A 53 7.25 -2.15 7.13
N LEU A 54 7.07 -1.43 8.24
CA LEU A 54 8.03 -0.44 8.72
C LEU A 54 9.40 -1.10 8.99
N CYS A 55 9.42 -2.21 9.75
CA CYS A 55 10.64 -2.94 10.07
C CYS A 55 11.34 -3.45 8.81
N GLY A 56 10.60 -4.07 7.89
CA GLY A 56 11.14 -4.60 6.64
C GLY A 56 11.68 -3.51 5.71
N SER A 57 10.97 -2.41 5.58
CA SER A 57 11.41 -1.26 4.76
C SER A 57 12.67 -0.61 5.32
N PHE A 58 12.75 -0.48 6.65
CA PHE A 58 13.91 0.07 7.33
C PHE A 58 15.14 -0.84 7.23
N ASP A 59 14.96 -2.16 7.37
CA ASP A 59 16.04 -3.12 7.17
C ASP A 59 16.51 -3.13 5.70
N ALA A 60 15.59 -3.14 4.73
CA ALA A 60 15.93 -3.09 3.31
C ALA A 60 16.72 -1.82 2.92
N MET A 61 16.35 -0.68 3.50
CA MET A 61 17.05 0.59 3.27
C MET A 61 18.51 0.55 3.74
N ARG A 62 18.79 -0.13 4.84
CA ARG A 62 20.11 -0.23 5.44
C ARG A 62 20.92 -1.44 4.96
N ALA A 63 20.29 -2.37 4.27
CA ALA A 63 20.90 -3.61 3.83
C ALA A 63 22.11 -3.38 2.90
N GLN A 64 23.27 -3.84 3.30
CA GLN A 64 24.50 -3.82 2.51
C GLN A 64 24.92 -5.23 2.04
N GLN A 65 24.45 -6.27 2.73
CA GLN A 65 24.76 -7.66 2.44
C GLN A 65 23.50 -8.47 2.22
N ARG A 66 23.58 -9.51 1.40
CA ARG A 66 22.47 -10.44 1.11
C ARG A 66 21.17 -9.73 0.67
N VAL A 67 21.33 -8.67 -0.12
CA VAL A 67 20.19 -7.81 -0.52
C VAL A 67 19.21 -8.58 -1.40
N GLU A 68 19.71 -9.32 -2.37
CA GLU A 68 18.92 -10.14 -3.27
C GLU A 68 18.24 -11.29 -2.53
N TRP A 69 18.90 -11.87 -1.54
CA TRP A 69 18.31 -12.89 -0.69
C TRP A 69 17.08 -12.36 0.07
N ARG A 70 17.16 -11.14 0.62
CA ARG A 70 15.99 -10.49 1.24
C ARG A 70 14.85 -10.32 0.26
N LEU A 71 15.16 -9.93 -0.99
CA LEU A 71 14.13 -9.80 -2.03
C LEU A 71 13.45 -11.15 -2.31
N HIS A 72 14.23 -12.19 -2.55
CA HIS A 72 13.68 -13.53 -2.80
C HIS A 72 12.89 -14.07 -1.60
N LEU A 73 13.41 -13.91 -0.39
CA LEU A 73 12.68 -14.26 0.83
C LEU A 73 11.38 -13.45 0.98
N GLY A 74 11.42 -12.15 0.70
CA GLY A 74 10.23 -11.30 0.75
C GLY A 74 9.15 -11.78 -0.22
N VAL A 75 9.54 -12.12 -1.45
CA VAL A 75 8.61 -12.57 -2.48
C VAL A 75 8.04 -13.95 -2.16
N TRP A 76 8.88 -14.96 -1.88
CA TRP A 76 8.42 -16.30 -1.54
C TRP A 76 7.78 -16.36 -0.15
N GLY A 77 8.27 -15.55 0.78
CA GLY A 77 7.67 -15.39 2.10
C GLY A 77 6.23 -14.91 2.02
N ALA A 78 5.93 -13.96 1.14
CA ALA A 78 4.55 -13.52 0.93
C ALA A 78 3.65 -14.66 0.43
N VAL A 79 4.13 -15.53 -0.47
CA VAL A 79 3.40 -16.72 -0.94
C VAL A 79 3.12 -17.70 0.19
N VAL A 80 4.17 -18.12 0.90
CA VAL A 80 4.07 -19.12 1.98
C VAL A 80 3.18 -18.61 3.11
N LEU A 81 3.34 -17.34 3.53
CA LEU A 81 2.55 -16.76 4.61
C LEU A 81 1.09 -16.54 4.20
N THR A 82 0.83 -16.27 2.91
CA THR A 82 -0.56 -16.26 2.40
C THR A 82 -1.18 -17.66 2.51
N ALA A 83 -0.43 -18.71 2.17
CA ALA A 83 -0.89 -20.09 2.37
C ALA A 83 -1.11 -20.43 3.86
N LEU A 84 -0.21 -20.02 4.74
CA LEU A 84 -0.35 -20.19 6.19
C LEU A 84 -1.55 -19.46 6.78
N SER A 85 -2.02 -18.39 6.14
CA SER A 85 -3.27 -17.71 6.55
C SER A 85 -4.50 -18.60 6.47
N ALA A 86 -4.46 -19.66 5.65
CA ALA A 86 -5.51 -20.69 5.60
C ALA A 86 -5.62 -21.51 6.88
N CYS A 87 -4.55 -21.63 7.65
CA CYS A 87 -4.49 -22.39 8.90
C CYS A 87 -4.67 -21.49 10.14
N ALA A 88 -4.85 -20.18 9.97
CA ALA A 88 -4.97 -19.25 11.08
C ALA A 88 -6.39 -19.34 11.68
N GLY A 89 -6.49 -19.66 12.96
CA GLY A 89 -7.75 -19.84 13.69
C GLY A 89 -7.98 -18.80 14.79
N GLY A 90 -7.44 -17.60 14.68
CA GLY A 90 -7.66 -16.56 15.70
C GLY A 90 -6.72 -15.38 15.59
N PRO A 91 -6.92 -14.32 16.41
CA PRO A 91 -6.23 -13.04 16.25
C PRO A 91 -4.71 -13.13 16.42
N TRP A 92 -4.22 -13.99 17.31
CA TRP A 92 -2.79 -14.15 17.57
C TRP A 92 -2.03 -14.66 16.34
N LEU A 93 -2.53 -15.76 15.75
CA LEU A 93 -1.86 -16.36 14.60
C LEU A 93 -1.97 -15.46 13.36
N HIS A 94 -3.15 -14.87 13.13
CA HIS A 94 -3.30 -13.83 12.10
C HIS A 94 -2.35 -12.66 12.32
N GLY A 95 -2.18 -12.20 13.56
CA GLY A 95 -1.28 -11.11 13.91
C GLY A 95 0.18 -11.42 13.56
N ILE A 96 0.67 -12.60 13.95
CA ILE A 96 2.04 -13.05 13.64
C ILE A 96 2.25 -13.16 12.13
N ILE A 97 1.34 -13.82 11.43
CA ILE A 97 1.42 -13.98 9.97
C ILE A 97 1.41 -12.61 9.29
N ARG A 98 0.51 -11.70 9.68
CA ARG A 98 0.43 -10.35 9.10
C ARG A 98 1.66 -9.51 9.37
N PHE A 99 2.26 -9.61 10.57
CA PHE A 99 3.54 -8.94 10.87
C PHE A 99 4.66 -9.41 9.93
N VAL A 100 4.82 -10.73 9.77
CA VAL A 100 5.88 -11.28 8.91
C VAL A 100 5.61 -11.00 7.43
N ILE A 101 4.35 -11.05 6.96
CA ILE A 101 3.97 -10.60 5.61
C ILE A 101 4.31 -9.12 5.42
N GLY A 102 4.03 -8.28 6.42
CA GLY A 102 4.41 -6.87 6.39
C GLY A 102 5.91 -6.71 6.18
N TRP A 103 6.72 -7.42 6.96
CA TRP A 103 8.19 -7.39 6.85
C TRP A 103 8.67 -7.82 5.46
N ALA A 104 8.18 -8.96 4.97
CA ALA A 104 8.47 -9.45 3.63
C ALA A 104 8.09 -8.44 2.53
N SER A 105 6.94 -7.79 2.69
CA SER A 105 6.44 -6.74 1.78
C SER A 105 7.34 -5.50 1.78
N GLY A 106 7.85 -5.10 2.94
CA GLY A 106 8.79 -4.00 3.07
C GLY A 106 10.08 -4.27 2.29
N TRP A 107 10.65 -5.46 2.44
CA TRP A 107 11.81 -5.86 1.65
C TRP A 107 11.54 -5.82 0.15
N ALA A 108 10.47 -6.46 -0.29
CA ALA A 108 10.16 -6.56 -1.71
C ALA A 108 9.87 -5.17 -2.32
N MET A 109 9.09 -4.33 -1.64
CA MET A 109 8.75 -3.00 -2.14
C MET A 109 9.97 -2.12 -2.36
N VAL A 110 10.86 -2.03 -1.35
CA VAL A 110 12.05 -1.16 -1.42
C VAL A 110 13.04 -1.68 -2.47
N LEU A 111 13.29 -2.98 -2.46
CA LEU A 111 14.35 -3.57 -3.31
C LEU A 111 13.89 -3.68 -4.79
N VAL A 112 12.64 -4.04 -5.05
CA VAL A 112 12.10 -4.09 -6.42
C VAL A 112 12.00 -2.71 -7.03
N ALA A 113 11.54 -1.71 -6.25
CA ALA A 113 11.46 -0.34 -6.74
C ALA A 113 12.84 0.22 -7.12
N ALA A 114 13.85 -0.03 -6.28
CA ALA A 114 15.23 0.39 -6.57
C ALA A 114 15.79 -0.33 -7.81
N TRP A 115 15.69 -1.65 -7.86
CA TRP A 115 16.18 -2.47 -8.97
C TRP A 115 15.50 -2.11 -10.30
N SER A 116 14.18 -2.08 -10.32
CA SER A 116 13.46 -1.79 -11.57
C SER A 116 13.75 -0.40 -12.09
N ASN A 117 13.82 0.60 -11.21
CA ASN A 117 14.15 1.96 -11.61
C ASN A 117 15.54 2.06 -12.24
N GLU A 118 16.55 1.44 -11.61
CA GLU A 118 17.93 1.42 -12.12
C GLU A 118 18.02 0.73 -13.48
N GLN A 119 17.46 -0.49 -13.60
CA GLN A 119 17.49 -1.25 -14.85
C GLN A 119 16.73 -0.55 -15.98
N LEU A 120 15.57 0.05 -15.69
CA LEU A 120 14.78 0.75 -16.72
C LEU A 120 15.45 2.06 -17.16
N HIS A 121 16.18 2.74 -16.29
CA HIS A 121 17.06 3.83 -16.69
C HIS A 121 18.21 3.36 -17.57
N HIS A 122 18.88 2.28 -17.20
CA HIS A 122 19.97 1.69 -18.00
C HIS A 122 19.50 1.29 -19.40
N TYR A 123 18.27 0.78 -19.55
CA TYR A 123 17.69 0.44 -20.86
C TYR A 123 17.06 1.65 -21.59
N GLY A 124 17.23 2.86 -21.13
CA GLY A 124 16.66 4.07 -21.75
C GLY A 124 15.14 4.14 -21.74
N ARG A 125 14.47 3.44 -20.82
CA ARG A 125 13.00 3.38 -20.69
C ARG A 125 12.51 3.80 -19.28
N PRO A 126 12.93 4.97 -18.75
CA PRO A 126 12.58 5.38 -17.40
C PRO A 126 11.06 5.56 -17.17
N GLY A 127 10.30 5.84 -18.25
CA GLY A 127 8.84 5.97 -18.18
C GLY A 127 8.11 4.71 -17.72
N LEU A 128 8.71 3.52 -17.94
CA LEU A 128 8.14 2.25 -17.45
C LEU A 128 8.24 2.09 -15.92
N SER A 129 9.13 2.82 -15.25
CA SER A 129 9.22 2.79 -13.78
C SER A 129 7.92 3.22 -13.10
N ALA A 130 7.19 4.17 -13.69
CA ALA A 130 5.90 4.57 -13.18
C ALA A 130 4.86 3.42 -13.27
N ALA A 131 4.85 2.70 -14.40
CA ALA A 131 3.92 1.59 -14.61
C ALA A 131 4.13 0.43 -13.63
N VAL A 132 5.37 0.20 -13.15
CA VAL A 132 5.65 -0.81 -12.11
C VAL A 132 4.81 -0.59 -10.86
N PHE A 133 4.62 0.67 -10.45
CA PHE A 133 3.81 1.02 -9.27
C PHE A 133 2.30 0.81 -9.46
N ALA A 134 1.82 0.50 -10.67
CA ALA A 134 0.44 0.06 -10.85
C ALA A 134 0.21 -1.39 -10.36
N GLY A 135 1.29 -2.17 -10.13
CA GLY A 135 1.22 -3.55 -9.66
C GLY A 135 0.39 -3.76 -8.39
N PRO A 136 0.61 -3.00 -7.31
CA PRO A 136 -0.22 -3.09 -6.11
C PRO A 136 -1.70 -2.86 -6.40
N GLY A 137 -2.05 -1.84 -7.19
CA GLY A 137 -3.43 -1.54 -7.58
C GLY A 137 -4.08 -2.67 -8.37
N ALA A 138 -3.36 -3.24 -9.33
CA ALA A 138 -3.81 -4.41 -10.11
C ALA A 138 -4.01 -5.63 -9.20
N GLY A 139 -3.11 -5.84 -8.24
CA GLY A 139 -3.22 -6.92 -7.27
C GLY A 139 -4.43 -6.76 -6.35
N ILE A 140 -4.71 -5.53 -5.88
CA ILE A 140 -5.92 -5.20 -5.11
C ILE A 140 -7.17 -5.44 -5.94
N PHE A 141 -7.19 -5.00 -7.20
CA PHE A 141 -8.32 -5.17 -8.10
C PHE A 141 -8.64 -6.65 -8.33
N ILE A 142 -7.64 -7.44 -8.72
CA ILE A 142 -7.82 -8.87 -9.01
C ILE A 142 -8.14 -9.67 -7.75
N SER A 143 -7.43 -9.42 -6.62
CA SER A 143 -7.73 -10.09 -5.36
C SER A 143 -9.12 -9.72 -4.83
N GLY A 144 -9.56 -8.49 -5.06
CA GLY A 144 -10.91 -8.04 -4.72
C GLY A 144 -11.99 -8.71 -5.58
N LEU A 145 -11.81 -8.79 -6.90
CA LEU A 145 -12.72 -9.53 -7.78
C LEU A 145 -12.78 -11.01 -7.41
N LEU A 146 -11.64 -11.60 -7.12
CA LEU A 146 -11.56 -12.99 -6.67
C LEU A 146 -12.32 -13.18 -5.35
N ALA A 147 -12.22 -12.23 -4.40
CA ALA A 147 -13.01 -12.28 -3.16
C ALA A 147 -14.52 -12.26 -3.44
N VAL A 148 -14.99 -11.42 -4.37
CA VAL A 148 -16.41 -11.38 -4.78
C VAL A 148 -16.86 -12.73 -5.33
N ILE A 149 -16.08 -13.32 -6.25
CA ILE A 149 -16.39 -14.63 -6.85
C ILE A 149 -16.41 -15.72 -5.79
N LEU A 150 -15.39 -15.81 -4.95
CA LEU A 150 -15.29 -16.84 -3.92
C LEU A 150 -16.41 -16.72 -2.89
N HIS A 151 -16.81 -15.50 -2.53
CA HIS A 151 -17.93 -15.26 -1.65
C HIS A 151 -19.27 -15.69 -2.31
N SER A 152 -19.49 -15.37 -3.57
CA SER A 152 -20.71 -15.78 -4.31
C SER A 152 -20.83 -17.31 -4.44
N LEU A 153 -19.69 -18.00 -4.50
CA LEU A 153 -19.61 -19.46 -4.51
C LEU A 153 -19.62 -20.09 -3.12
N GLN A 154 -19.81 -19.28 -2.06
CA GLN A 154 -19.80 -19.72 -0.66
C GLN A 154 -18.55 -20.50 -0.26
N VAL A 155 -17.41 -20.12 -0.82
CA VAL A 155 -16.11 -20.75 -0.52
C VAL A 155 -15.68 -20.38 0.89
N SER A 156 -15.20 -21.35 1.66
CA SER A 156 -14.69 -21.12 3.01
C SER A 156 -13.48 -20.18 3.02
N VAL A 157 -13.31 -19.45 4.12
CA VAL A 157 -12.15 -18.54 4.32
C VAL A 157 -10.82 -19.27 4.13
N THR A 158 -10.71 -20.50 4.64
CA THR A 158 -9.53 -21.36 4.49
C THR A 158 -9.20 -21.63 3.02
N LEU A 159 -10.20 -22.06 2.25
CA LEU A 159 -10.00 -22.36 0.83
C LEU A 159 -9.72 -21.08 0.03
N ALA A 160 -10.33 -19.95 0.39
CA ALA A 160 -10.05 -18.65 -0.22
C ALA A 160 -8.56 -18.25 -0.07
N TRP A 161 -7.99 -18.39 1.12
CA TRP A 161 -6.56 -18.15 1.34
C TRP A 161 -5.67 -19.13 0.53
N GLY A 162 -6.08 -20.38 0.41
CA GLY A 162 -5.40 -21.37 -0.45
C GLY A 162 -5.38 -20.93 -1.91
N ILE A 163 -6.50 -20.45 -2.45
CA ILE A 163 -6.61 -19.96 -3.84
C ILE A 163 -5.72 -18.72 -4.06
N TYR A 164 -5.71 -17.75 -3.12
CA TYR A 164 -4.78 -16.62 -3.19
C TYR A 164 -3.32 -17.07 -3.19
N ALA A 165 -2.98 -18.05 -2.37
CA ALA A 165 -1.61 -18.58 -2.29
C ALA A 165 -1.20 -19.28 -3.59
N VAL A 166 -2.08 -20.06 -4.22
CA VAL A 166 -1.81 -20.70 -5.51
C VAL A 166 -1.62 -19.67 -6.61
N LEU A 167 -2.49 -18.63 -6.69
CA LEU A 167 -2.34 -17.54 -7.64
C LEU A 167 -0.98 -16.84 -7.44
N ALA A 168 -0.63 -16.51 -6.21
CA ALA A 168 0.64 -15.88 -5.87
C ALA A 168 1.83 -16.77 -6.26
N ALA A 169 1.77 -18.08 -5.97
CA ALA A 169 2.82 -19.04 -6.30
C ALA A 169 3.06 -19.16 -7.82
N VAL A 170 1.98 -19.26 -8.60
CA VAL A 170 2.06 -19.32 -10.07
C VAL A 170 2.73 -18.05 -10.64
N LEU A 171 2.30 -16.88 -10.19
CA LEU A 171 2.86 -15.62 -10.65
C LEU A 171 4.34 -15.47 -10.27
N VAL A 172 4.71 -15.83 -9.04
CA VAL A 172 6.11 -15.78 -8.58
C VAL A 172 6.96 -16.78 -9.34
N ALA A 173 6.49 -18.00 -9.56
CA ALA A 173 7.21 -19.01 -10.34
C ALA A 173 7.50 -18.52 -11.78
N ALA A 174 6.54 -17.81 -12.40
CA ALA A 174 6.70 -17.26 -13.74
C ALA A 174 7.78 -16.17 -13.83
N ILE A 175 8.01 -15.40 -12.77
CA ILE A 175 8.94 -14.26 -12.76
C ILE A 175 10.23 -14.49 -11.98
N CYS A 176 10.33 -15.51 -11.13
CA CYS A 176 11.46 -15.69 -10.21
C CYS A 176 12.82 -15.74 -10.92
N ARG A 177 12.87 -16.29 -12.15
CA ARG A 177 14.09 -16.33 -12.96
C ARG A 177 14.55 -14.97 -13.49
N ASN A 178 13.64 -13.97 -13.50
CA ASN A 178 13.93 -12.63 -14.01
C ASN A 178 14.31 -11.65 -12.87
N LEU A 179 14.11 -12.06 -11.62
CA LEU A 179 14.49 -11.26 -10.46
C LEU A 179 16.02 -11.17 -10.34
N PRO A 180 16.56 -10.11 -9.70
CA PRO A 180 17.99 -9.91 -9.60
C PRO A 180 18.66 -11.06 -8.87
N ARG A 181 19.77 -11.56 -9.47
CA ARG A 181 20.62 -12.57 -8.86
C ARG A 181 21.64 -11.90 -7.93
N THR A 182 22.32 -12.70 -7.11
CA THR A 182 23.35 -12.23 -6.18
C THR A 182 24.38 -11.32 -6.87
N GLY A 183 24.58 -10.13 -6.31
CA GLY A 183 25.51 -9.13 -6.85
C GLY A 183 24.91 -8.18 -7.91
N ALA A 184 23.64 -8.38 -8.32
CA ALA A 184 23.00 -7.54 -9.33
C ALA A 184 22.40 -6.23 -8.75
N LEU A 185 22.18 -6.15 -7.44
CA LEU A 185 21.74 -4.93 -6.77
C LEU A 185 22.97 -4.16 -6.28
N HIS A 186 23.09 -2.91 -6.74
CA HIS A 186 24.16 -2.04 -6.26
C HIS A 186 24.05 -1.85 -4.75
N ARG A 187 25.16 -2.14 -4.05
CA ARG A 187 25.29 -1.84 -2.63
C ARG A 187 25.12 -0.34 -2.42
N ALA A 188 24.59 0.05 -1.26
CA ALA A 188 24.57 1.45 -0.90
C ALA A 188 25.99 2.00 -1.02
N GLY A 189 26.25 2.78 -2.08
CA GLY A 189 27.50 3.51 -2.25
C GLY A 189 27.74 4.41 -1.04
N GLN A 190 28.90 5.03 -0.95
CA GLN A 190 29.28 5.96 0.12
C GLN A 190 28.10 6.83 0.51
N VAL A 191 27.84 6.88 1.81
CA VAL A 191 26.78 7.75 2.38
C VAL A 191 27.06 9.17 1.87
N PRO A 192 26.16 9.78 1.11
CA PRO A 192 26.32 11.17 0.71
C PRO A 192 26.52 12.02 1.96
N ALA A 193 27.18 13.19 1.81
CA ALA A 193 27.31 14.15 2.89
C ALA A 193 25.98 14.32 3.66
N PRO A 194 26.02 14.53 4.99
CA PRO A 194 24.79 14.58 5.79
C PRO A 194 23.81 15.60 5.22
N LEU A 195 22.63 15.15 4.84
CA LEU A 195 21.56 15.99 4.31
C LEU A 195 21.00 16.85 5.44
N THR A 196 21.16 18.15 5.36
CA THR A 196 20.41 19.07 6.21
C THR A 196 18.97 19.14 5.70
N LEU A 197 18.02 18.71 6.52
CA LEU A 197 16.60 18.79 6.19
C LEU A 197 16.15 20.25 6.16
N THR A 198 16.06 20.82 4.96
CA THR A 198 15.48 22.14 4.75
C THR A 198 14.01 22.19 5.22
N PRO A 199 13.43 23.36 5.52
CA PRO A 199 12.02 23.46 5.89
C PRO A 199 11.07 22.78 4.89
N ASN A 200 11.41 22.84 3.61
CA ASN A 200 10.64 22.24 2.53
C ASN A 200 10.69 20.72 2.54
N LEU A 201 11.86 20.13 2.77
CA LEU A 201 12.01 18.70 2.92
C LEU A 201 11.25 18.19 4.16
N ARG A 202 11.30 18.94 5.28
CA ARG A 202 10.55 18.61 6.49
C ARG A 202 9.03 18.62 6.23
N ARG A 203 8.52 19.64 5.52
CA ARG A 203 7.11 19.72 5.13
C ARG A 203 6.70 18.56 4.25
N LEU A 204 7.52 18.19 3.27
CA LEU A 204 7.26 17.04 2.39
C LEU A 204 7.21 15.72 3.20
N VAL A 205 8.18 15.48 4.09
CA VAL A 205 8.22 14.28 4.94
C VAL A 205 6.99 14.23 5.83
N LEU A 206 6.63 15.34 6.48
CA LEU A 206 5.44 15.40 7.35
C LEU A 206 4.15 15.20 6.54
N SER A 207 4.01 15.87 5.39
CA SER A 207 2.86 15.70 4.50
C SER A 207 2.69 14.23 4.09
N TYR A 208 3.77 13.57 3.69
CA TYR A 208 3.71 12.18 3.27
C TYR A 208 3.44 11.21 4.43
N SER A 209 3.92 11.51 5.64
CA SER A 209 3.58 10.75 6.85
C SER A 209 2.09 10.87 7.20
N LEU A 210 1.55 12.08 7.13
CA LEU A 210 0.12 12.34 7.31
C LEU A 210 -0.73 11.68 6.22
N ALA A 211 -0.24 11.62 4.98
CA ALA A 211 -0.88 10.91 3.89
C ALA A 211 -0.95 9.40 4.18
N GLY A 212 0.13 8.82 4.70
CA GLY A 212 0.16 7.42 5.14
C GLY A 212 -0.88 7.10 6.20
N PHE A 213 -1.06 8.01 7.16
CA PHE A 213 -2.09 7.89 8.19
C PHE A 213 -3.51 8.05 7.61
N GLY A 214 -3.73 9.06 6.78
CA GLY A 214 -5.07 9.43 6.32
C GLY A 214 -5.72 8.41 5.39
N TYR A 215 -4.94 7.82 4.45
CA TYR A 215 -5.50 6.89 3.49
C TYR A 215 -5.69 5.48 4.05
N ILE A 216 -4.92 5.10 5.09
CA ILE A 216 -4.84 3.70 5.51
C ILE A 216 -6.09 3.19 6.21
N LEU A 217 -6.83 4.08 6.88
CA LEU A 217 -8.07 3.73 7.56
C LEU A 217 -9.13 3.22 6.56
N PRO A 218 -9.52 3.98 5.52
CA PRO A 218 -10.42 3.44 4.51
C PRO A 218 -9.80 2.26 3.76
N ALA A 219 -8.51 2.28 3.44
CA ALA A 219 -7.85 1.16 2.78
C ALA A 219 -7.90 -0.16 3.58
N THR A 220 -8.04 -0.08 4.91
CA THR A 220 -8.13 -1.26 5.78
C THR A 220 -9.58 -1.69 6.01
N PHE A 221 -10.50 -0.74 6.20
CA PHE A 221 -11.84 -1.02 6.72
C PHE A 221 -12.98 -0.75 5.74
N LEU A 222 -12.72 -0.28 4.52
CA LEU A 222 -13.77 0.08 3.56
C LEU A 222 -14.68 -1.11 3.22
N SER A 223 -14.11 -2.32 3.07
CA SER A 223 -14.88 -3.55 2.83
C SER A 223 -15.74 -3.90 4.04
N GLN A 224 -15.21 -3.75 5.27
CA GLN A 224 -15.97 -3.99 6.49
C GLN A 224 -17.10 -2.98 6.69
N MET A 225 -16.84 -1.69 6.41
CA MET A 225 -17.86 -0.65 6.46
C MET A 225 -18.99 -0.93 5.46
N ALA A 226 -18.64 -1.37 4.24
CA ALA A 226 -19.60 -1.73 3.22
C ALA A 226 -20.45 -2.94 3.66
N ALA A 227 -19.84 -3.99 4.18
CA ALA A 227 -20.54 -5.17 4.65
C ALA A 227 -21.46 -4.87 5.86
N ALA A 228 -21.01 -4.00 6.78
CA ALA A 228 -21.79 -3.59 7.95
C ALA A 228 -22.99 -2.70 7.59
N ARG A 229 -22.82 -1.75 6.64
CA ARG A 229 -23.89 -0.84 6.23
C ARG A 229 -24.89 -1.45 5.24
N PHE A 230 -24.46 -2.42 4.45
CA PHE A 230 -25.25 -3.06 3.40
C PHE A 230 -25.11 -4.59 3.45
N PRO A 231 -25.60 -5.24 4.53
CA PRO A 231 -25.46 -6.69 4.73
C PRO A 231 -26.16 -7.44 3.59
N GLY A 232 -25.48 -8.45 3.04
CA GLY A 232 -26.00 -9.27 1.93
C GLY A 232 -25.98 -8.60 0.55
N SER A 233 -25.52 -7.34 0.44
CA SER A 233 -25.46 -6.65 -0.86
C SER A 233 -24.24 -7.07 -1.66
N ALA A 234 -24.48 -7.57 -2.88
CA ALA A 234 -23.39 -7.85 -3.84
C ALA A 234 -22.59 -6.59 -4.21
N LEU A 235 -23.25 -5.41 -4.23
CA LEU A 235 -22.59 -4.13 -4.53
C LEU A 235 -21.58 -3.77 -3.44
N ALA A 236 -21.84 -4.10 -2.17
CA ALA A 236 -20.91 -3.82 -1.08
C ALA A 236 -19.57 -4.51 -1.26
N GLN A 237 -19.54 -5.67 -1.90
CA GLN A 237 -18.33 -6.44 -2.17
C GLN A 237 -17.46 -5.80 -3.28
N LEU A 238 -18.07 -4.98 -4.17
CA LEU A 238 -17.36 -4.32 -5.27
C LEU A 238 -16.52 -3.11 -4.82
N VAL A 239 -16.72 -2.62 -3.60
CA VAL A 239 -16.00 -1.44 -3.09
C VAL A 239 -14.49 -1.64 -3.13
N TRP A 240 -14.01 -2.84 -2.79
CA TRP A 240 -12.58 -3.13 -2.79
C TRP A 240 -11.97 -3.29 -4.20
N PRO A 241 -12.55 -4.04 -5.13
CA PRO A 241 -12.13 -4.00 -6.53
C PRO A 241 -12.11 -2.59 -7.12
N VAL A 242 -13.13 -1.77 -6.84
CA VAL A 242 -13.17 -0.38 -7.28
C VAL A 242 -11.99 0.42 -6.73
N PHE A 243 -11.64 0.25 -5.47
CA PHE A 243 -10.44 0.87 -4.87
C PHE A 243 -9.17 0.50 -5.64
N GLY A 244 -8.97 -0.80 -5.93
CA GLY A 244 -7.80 -1.29 -6.68
C GLY A 244 -7.77 -0.77 -8.13
N GLY A 245 -8.89 -0.80 -8.82
CA GLY A 245 -9.04 -0.25 -10.17
C GLY A 245 -8.77 1.26 -10.22
N ALA A 246 -9.29 2.01 -9.25
CA ALA A 246 -9.01 3.43 -9.11
C ALA A 246 -7.51 3.69 -8.85
N ALA A 247 -6.84 2.85 -8.06
CA ALA A 247 -5.40 2.99 -7.82
C ALA A 247 -4.58 2.82 -9.12
N MET A 248 -4.96 1.88 -9.98
CA MET A 248 -4.35 1.75 -11.31
C MET A 248 -4.62 2.97 -12.19
N LEU A 249 -5.87 3.43 -12.24
CA LEU A 249 -6.25 4.62 -13.03
C LEU A 249 -5.52 5.87 -12.54
N GLY A 250 -5.33 6.03 -11.24
CA GLY A 250 -4.56 7.13 -10.67
C GLY A 250 -3.12 7.20 -11.21
N ILE A 251 -2.46 6.05 -11.37
CA ILE A 251 -1.14 5.96 -12.00
C ILE A 251 -1.20 6.40 -13.46
N VAL A 252 -2.18 5.91 -14.22
CA VAL A 252 -2.36 6.29 -15.63
C VAL A 252 -2.60 7.79 -15.76
N ILE A 253 -3.50 8.35 -14.95
CA ILE A 253 -3.75 9.80 -14.90
C ILE A 253 -2.45 10.54 -14.56
N GLY A 254 -1.69 10.06 -13.57
CA GLY A 254 -0.39 10.62 -13.18
C GLY A 254 0.62 10.67 -14.34
N ILE A 255 0.65 9.63 -15.18
CA ILE A 255 1.53 9.56 -16.36
C ILE A 255 1.05 10.54 -17.44
N VAL A 256 -0.25 10.56 -17.74
CA VAL A 256 -0.83 11.43 -18.77
C VAL A 256 -0.69 12.91 -18.40
N THR A 257 -0.97 13.24 -17.14
CA THR A 257 -0.92 14.62 -16.63
C THR A 257 0.47 15.07 -16.20
N ARG A 258 1.53 14.29 -16.44
CA ARG A 258 2.90 14.58 -15.96
C ARG A 258 3.44 15.97 -16.40
N ARG A 259 2.94 16.51 -17.51
CA ARG A 259 3.31 17.83 -18.04
C ARG A 259 2.40 18.96 -17.56
N MET A 260 1.34 18.63 -16.81
CA MET A 260 0.35 19.61 -16.34
C MET A 260 0.68 20.06 -14.92
N GLY A 261 1.29 21.22 -14.80
CA GLY A 261 1.60 21.86 -13.52
C GLY A 261 2.79 21.25 -12.76
N GLN A 262 3.07 21.84 -11.61
CA GLN A 262 4.20 21.47 -10.75
C GLN A 262 3.85 20.24 -9.90
N ALA A 263 4.84 19.40 -9.59
CA ALA A 263 4.63 18.12 -8.87
C ALA A 263 3.96 18.33 -7.49
N HIS A 264 4.37 19.35 -6.73
CA HIS A 264 3.81 19.63 -5.40
C HIS A 264 2.35 20.10 -5.45
N VAL A 265 1.94 20.85 -6.48
CA VAL A 265 0.53 21.24 -6.68
C VAL A 265 -0.34 20.02 -6.98
N ARG A 266 0.13 19.15 -7.86
CA ARG A 266 -0.56 17.90 -8.18
C ARG A 266 -0.67 16.99 -6.95
N LEU A 267 0.38 16.93 -6.13
CA LEU A 267 0.38 16.21 -4.86
C LEU A 267 -0.68 16.78 -3.90
N ALA A 268 -0.75 18.09 -3.72
CA ALA A 268 -1.74 18.74 -2.87
C ALA A 268 -3.18 18.44 -3.32
N ILE A 269 -3.46 18.58 -4.62
CA ILE A 269 -4.78 18.28 -5.19
C ILE A 269 -5.14 16.81 -4.97
N THR A 270 -4.21 15.88 -5.15
CA THR A 270 -4.44 14.46 -4.94
C THR A 270 -4.73 14.16 -3.46
N LEU A 271 -4.03 14.79 -2.53
CA LEU A 271 -4.27 14.66 -1.08
C LEU A 271 -5.65 15.20 -0.68
N TRP A 272 -6.08 16.33 -1.24
CA TRP A 272 -7.41 16.87 -0.98
C TRP A 272 -8.53 16.02 -1.60
N ALA A 273 -8.29 15.44 -2.77
CA ALA A 273 -9.22 14.47 -3.35
C ALA A 273 -9.36 13.22 -2.45
N GLN A 274 -8.24 12.72 -1.89
CA GLN A 274 -8.30 11.63 -0.90
C GLN A 274 -9.04 12.06 0.37
N ALA A 275 -8.81 13.26 0.88
CA ALA A 275 -9.53 13.81 2.05
C ALA A 275 -11.04 13.82 1.80
N LEU A 276 -11.47 14.30 0.62
CA LEU A 276 -12.86 14.29 0.21
C LEU A 276 -13.43 12.86 0.20
N GLY A 277 -12.68 11.90 -0.35
CA GLY A 277 -13.09 10.49 -0.37
C GLY A 277 -13.25 9.88 1.03
N VAL A 278 -12.32 10.16 1.95
CA VAL A 278 -12.40 9.69 3.35
C VAL A 278 -13.61 10.29 4.05
N LEU A 279 -13.81 11.61 3.91
CA LEU A 279 -14.94 12.30 4.52
C LEU A 279 -16.28 11.87 3.91
N ALA A 280 -16.33 11.63 2.60
CA ALA A 280 -17.53 11.09 1.95
C ALA A 280 -17.89 9.70 2.50
N ALA A 281 -16.92 8.81 2.67
CA ALA A 281 -17.14 7.48 3.26
C ALA A 281 -17.62 7.56 4.73
N ALA A 282 -17.16 8.56 5.48
CA ALA A 282 -17.54 8.76 6.88
C ALA A 282 -18.92 9.40 7.05
N LEU A 283 -19.23 10.44 6.25
CA LEU A 283 -20.36 11.32 6.47
C LEU A 283 -21.60 10.93 5.64
N LEU A 284 -21.42 10.35 4.45
CA LEU A 284 -22.55 10.00 3.58
C LEU A 284 -23.07 8.61 3.95
N PRO A 285 -24.37 8.48 4.30
CA PRO A 285 -24.94 7.22 4.77
C PRO A 285 -25.13 6.19 3.65
N GLY A 286 -25.22 6.64 2.40
CA GLY A 286 -25.51 5.80 1.24
C GLY A 286 -24.26 5.08 0.68
N PHE A 287 -24.50 4.12 -0.21
CA PHE A 287 -23.44 3.41 -0.94
C PHE A 287 -22.54 4.36 -1.74
N GLY A 288 -23.09 5.49 -2.23
CA GLY A 288 -22.33 6.52 -2.94
C GLY A 288 -21.15 7.08 -2.14
N GLY A 289 -21.28 7.23 -0.82
CA GLY A 289 -20.20 7.68 0.05
C GLY A 289 -19.02 6.70 0.07
N LEU A 290 -19.31 5.39 0.18
CA LEU A 290 -18.29 4.34 0.14
C LEU A 290 -17.64 4.23 -1.25
N LEU A 291 -18.42 4.38 -2.30
CA LEU A 291 -17.93 4.36 -3.67
C LEU A 291 -17.00 5.55 -3.96
N LEU A 292 -17.38 6.77 -3.52
CA LEU A 292 -16.50 7.93 -3.60
C LEU A 292 -15.23 7.74 -2.79
N GLY A 293 -15.33 7.14 -1.60
CA GLY A 293 -14.18 6.74 -0.79
C GLY A 293 -13.25 5.81 -1.57
N ALA A 294 -13.79 4.75 -2.16
CA ALA A 294 -13.02 3.80 -2.96
C ALA A 294 -12.33 4.47 -4.16
N LEU A 295 -13.06 5.31 -4.90
CA LEU A 295 -12.55 5.98 -6.10
C LEU A 295 -11.47 7.02 -5.77
N LEU A 296 -11.73 7.91 -4.82
CA LEU A 296 -10.84 9.05 -4.55
C LEU A 296 -9.64 8.63 -3.68
N VAL A 297 -9.85 7.80 -2.67
CA VAL A 297 -8.74 7.32 -1.85
C VAL A 297 -7.88 6.33 -2.63
N GLY A 298 -8.51 5.38 -3.34
CA GLY A 298 -7.83 4.44 -4.22
C GLY A 298 -7.06 5.17 -5.30
N GLY A 299 -7.70 6.06 -6.06
CA GLY A 299 -7.09 6.83 -7.14
C GLY A 299 -5.91 7.69 -6.70
N GLY A 300 -5.97 8.23 -5.48
CA GLY A 300 -4.87 8.98 -4.87
C GLY A 300 -3.74 8.12 -4.32
N PHE A 301 -4.00 6.87 -3.93
CA PHE A 301 -3.07 6.03 -3.16
C PHE A 301 -1.67 5.96 -3.78
N LEU A 302 -1.54 5.40 -4.95
CA LEU A 302 -0.24 5.22 -5.60
C LEU A 302 0.28 6.52 -6.24
N SER A 303 -0.62 7.43 -6.61
CA SER A 303 -0.27 8.75 -7.15
C SER A 303 0.44 9.61 -6.10
N VAL A 304 -0.01 9.60 -4.85
CA VAL A 304 0.65 10.28 -3.72
C VAL A 304 2.06 9.74 -3.53
N VAL A 305 2.26 8.42 -3.59
CA VAL A 305 3.60 7.80 -3.49
C VAL A 305 4.53 8.32 -4.59
N GLN A 306 4.08 8.28 -5.85
CA GLN A 306 4.89 8.73 -6.99
C GLN A 306 5.20 10.23 -6.94
N LEU A 307 4.20 11.06 -6.67
CA LEU A 307 4.36 12.51 -6.63
C LEU A 307 5.27 12.95 -5.47
N SER A 308 5.17 12.29 -4.32
CA SER A 308 6.05 12.58 -3.18
C SER A 308 7.51 12.24 -3.48
N LEU A 309 7.76 11.09 -4.13
CA LEU A 309 9.09 10.71 -4.57
C LEU A 309 9.64 11.65 -5.66
N LEU A 310 8.77 12.13 -6.55
CA LEU A 310 9.14 13.13 -7.57
C LEU A 310 9.53 14.44 -6.91
N CYS A 311 8.73 14.99 -5.99
CA CYS A 311 9.06 16.19 -5.22
C CYS A 311 10.38 16.04 -4.44
N ALA A 312 10.62 14.87 -3.85
CA ALA A 312 11.88 14.62 -3.15
C ALA A 312 13.10 14.66 -4.08
N ARG A 313 12.96 14.15 -5.31
CA ARG A 313 14.02 14.22 -6.34
C ARG A 313 14.29 15.65 -6.80
N GLU A 314 13.24 16.46 -6.94
CA GLU A 314 13.36 17.87 -7.30
C GLU A 314 14.08 18.67 -6.20
N LEU A 315 13.77 18.38 -4.92
CA LEU A 315 14.33 19.11 -3.77
C LEU A 315 15.73 18.65 -3.36
N ALA A 316 16.06 17.39 -3.54
CA ALA A 316 17.33 16.79 -3.11
C ALA A 316 17.81 15.74 -4.14
N PRO A 317 18.19 16.17 -5.36
CA PRO A 317 18.52 15.26 -6.46
C PRO A 317 19.70 14.33 -6.15
N GLN A 318 20.65 14.80 -5.35
CA GLN A 318 21.82 14.01 -4.95
C GLN A 318 21.57 13.03 -3.81
N HIS A 319 20.41 13.16 -3.10
CA HIS A 319 20.07 12.34 -1.94
C HIS A 319 18.79 11.50 -2.19
N THR A 320 18.47 11.18 -3.43
CA THR A 320 17.22 10.53 -3.83
C THR A 320 16.94 9.25 -3.04
N ARG A 321 17.97 8.42 -2.81
CA ARG A 321 17.84 7.17 -2.06
C ARG A 321 17.54 7.41 -0.58
N TYR A 322 18.25 8.32 0.06
CA TYR A 322 18.04 8.68 1.46
C TYR A 322 16.63 9.26 1.65
N MET A 323 16.22 10.16 0.76
CA MET A 323 14.88 10.77 0.80
C MET A 323 13.78 9.74 0.58
N ALA A 324 13.97 8.79 -0.34
CA ALA A 324 13.00 7.72 -0.55
C ALA A 324 12.85 6.87 0.73
N GLY A 325 13.94 6.53 1.40
CA GLY A 325 13.92 5.81 2.67
C GLY A 325 13.24 6.61 3.79
N LEU A 326 13.59 7.89 3.93
CA LEU A 326 13.00 8.77 4.94
C LEU A 326 11.48 8.95 4.73
N LEU A 327 11.07 9.18 3.50
CA LEU A 327 9.66 9.28 3.14
C LEU A 327 8.93 7.96 3.44
N THR A 328 9.48 6.82 3.00
CA THR A 328 8.87 5.50 3.23
C THR A 328 8.73 5.21 4.73
N THR A 329 9.74 5.57 5.53
CA THR A 329 9.69 5.41 6.99
C THR A 329 8.57 6.27 7.60
N GLY A 330 8.49 7.55 7.24
CA GLY A 330 7.43 8.46 7.70
C GLY A 330 6.03 7.95 7.31
N TYR A 331 5.88 7.51 6.07
CA TYR A 331 4.64 6.94 5.56
C TYR A 331 4.22 5.67 6.32
N ALA A 332 5.18 4.78 6.59
CA ALA A 332 4.92 3.55 7.34
C ALA A 332 4.55 3.82 8.81
N ILE A 333 5.13 4.86 9.44
CA ILE A 333 4.70 5.33 10.78
C ILE A 333 3.26 5.81 10.71
N GLY A 334 2.89 6.60 9.71
CA GLY A 334 1.51 7.03 9.49
C GLY A 334 0.55 5.84 9.31
N GLN A 335 0.92 4.88 8.49
CA GLN A 335 0.14 3.64 8.29
C GLN A 335 -0.05 2.83 9.58
N LEU A 336 0.95 2.78 10.42
CA LEU A 336 0.85 2.10 11.72
C LEU A 336 -0.10 2.84 12.68
N ALA A 337 -0.03 4.17 12.71
CA ALA A 337 -0.85 5.00 13.59
C ALA A 337 -2.36 4.90 13.26
N GLY A 338 -2.73 4.71 11.99
CA GLY A 338 -4.13 4.64 11.54
C GLY A 338 -4.93 3.54 12.23
N PRO A 339 -4.59 2.25 12.05
CA PRO A 339 -5.29 1.14 12.69
C PRO A 339 -5.23 1.18 14.22
N LEU A 340 -4.16 1.72 14.82
CA LEU A 340 -4.09 1.92 16.26
C LEU A 340 -5.14 2.94 16.72
N LEU A 341 -5.29 4.06 16.01
CA LEU A 341 -6.36 5.02 16.29
C LEU A 341 -7.74 4.39 16.09
N SER A 342 -7.94 3.59 15.04
CA SER A 342 -9.21 2.91 14.83
C SER A 342 -9.51 1.89 15.93
N SER A 343 -8.50 1.18 16.43
CA SER A 343 -8.65 0.26 17.57
C SER A 343 -9.09 1.01 18.83
N LEU A 344 -8.49 2.17 19.12
CA LEU A 344 -8.90 3.02 20.24
C LEU A 344 -10.33 3.57 20.03
N SER A 345 -10.65 4.03 18.82
CA SER A 345 -11.98 4.54 18.50
C SER A 345 -13.06 3.46 18.70
N THR A 346 -12.82 2.24 18.21
CA THR A 346 -13.76 1.13 18.38
C THR A 346 -13.86 0.64 19.82
N LEU A 347 -12.77 0.67 20.58
CA LEU A 347 -12.73 0.23 21.97
C LEU A 347 -13.49 1.20 22.89
N PHE A 348 -13.30 2.51 22.73
CA PHE A 348 -13.86 3.52 23.64
C PHE A 348 -15.15 4.15 23.13
N LEU A 349 -15.30 4.30 21.81
CA LEU A 349 -16.43 5.00 21.20
C LEU A 349 -17.39 4.05 20.48
N HIS A 350 -16.99 2.78 20.28
CA HIS A 350 -17.73 1.74 19.55
C HIS A 350 -18.00 2.05 18.07
N HIS A 351 -17.33 3.07 17.50
CA HIS A 351 -17.50 3.53 16.13
C HIS A 351 -16.16 3.78 15.44
N LEU A 352 -16.11 3.64 14.10
CA LEU A 352 -14.93 3.95 13.28
C LEU A 352 -14.91 5.40 12.79
N GLU A 353 -16.08 6.05 12.71
CA GLU A 353 -16.25 7.36 12.11
C GLU A 353 -15.34 8.45 12.72
N PRO A 354 -15.14 8.55 14.05
CA PRO A 354 -14.23 9.55 14.61
C PRO A 354 -12.80 9.42 14.10
N ALA A 355 -12.31 8.18 13.93
CA ALA A 355 -10.98 7.94 13.37
C ALA A 355 -10.89 8.38 11.89
N LEU A 356 -11.96 8.20 11.11
CA LEU A 356 -12.05 8.66 9.72
C LEU A 356 -12.05 10.19 9.63
N TRP A 357 -12.70 10.91 10.55
CA TRP A 357 -12.65 12.37 10.56
C TRP A 357 -11.24 12.89 10.81
N VAL A 358 -10.52 12.29 11.75
CA VAL A 358 -9.10 12.62 12.00
C VAL A 358 -8.24 12.29 10.77
N ALA A 359 -8.51 11.17 10.10
CA ALA A 359 -7.83 10.79 8.87
C ALA A 359 -8.08 11.79 7.73
N GLY A 360 -9.33 12.23 7.53
CA GLY A 360 -9.68 13.26 6.57
C GLY A 360 -8.98 14.60 6.86
N ALA A 361 -9.01 15.03 8.11
CA ALA A 361 -8.32 16.26 8.55
C ALA A 361 -6.81 16.19 8.31
N SER A 362 -6.19 15.02 8.56
CA SER A 362 -4.76 14.82 8.32
C SER A 362 -4.38 14.96 6.84
N LEU A 363 -5.24 14.47 5.93
CA LEU A 363 -5.03 14.62 4.48
C LEU A 363 -5.21 16.07 4.00
N VAL A 364 -6.17 16.81 4.57
CA VAL A 364 -6.32 18.25 4.32
C VAL A 364 -5.04 18.98 4.72
N TRP A 365 -4.55 18.72 5.94
CA TRP A 365 -3.32 19.32 6.44
C TRP A 365 -2.10 18.93 5.62
N ALA A 366 -1.99 17.66 5.23
CA ALA A 366 -0.93 17.17 4.35
C ALA A 366 -0.89 17.96 3.02
N GLY A 367 -2.05 18.22 2.41
CA GLY A 367 -2.16 19.01 1.19
C GLY A 367 -1.71 20.48 1.41
N LEU A 368 -2.11 21.10 2.52
CA LEU A 368 -1.70 22.47 2.86
C LEU A 368 -0.19 22.61 3.05
N LEU A 369 0.47 21.60 3.63
CA LEU A 369 1.92 21.60 3.85
C LEU A 369 2.71 21.68 2.54
N VAL A 370 2.24 21.02 1.48
CA VAL A 370 2.93 20.99 0.18
C VAL A 370 2.39 22.00 -0.83
N TRP A 371 1.21 22.57 -0.61
CA TRP A 371 0.62 23.61 -1.46
C TRP A 371 1.44 24.91 -1.47
N ARG A 372 1.85 25.35 -0.29
CA ARG A 372 2.70 26.54 -0.14
C ARG A 372 4.06 26.21 -0.74
N ARG A 373 4.43 26.93 -1.80
CA ARG A 373 5.66 26.72 -2.55
C ARG A 373 6.80 26.32 -1.65
N VAL A 374 7.31 25.17 -1.97
CA VAL A 374 8.62 24.69 -1.70
C VAL A 374 9.54 25.41 -2.71
N ALA A 375 9.81 26.71 -2.46
CA ALA A 375 10.78 27.50 -3.22
C ALA A 375 12.17 27.28 -2.62
#